data_975b14532f3fe7c8b32b64aacb78b138
#
_entry.id   975b14532f3fe7c8b32b64aacb78b138
#
_cell.length_a   1.000
_cell.length_b   1.000
_cell.length_c   1.000
_cell.angle_alpha   90.00
_cell.angle_beta   90.00
_cell.angle_gamma   90.00
#
_symmetry.space_group_name_H-M   'P 1'
#
loop_
_entity.id
_entity.type
_entity.pdbx_description
1 polymer ?
#
loop_
_entity_poly.entity_id
_entity_poly.type
_entity_poly.pdbx_seq_one_letter_code
_entity_poly.pdbx_strand_id
1 'polypeptide(L)'
;MFEGLRTATDLVVIVVTLLAFGCPVQAIVQAYGLDERTVASWRDRAGKQCQRVHEAIIEQGQLDLIHVQADEIRVKARGIVAWMGLAMMVSTRLWLGGVVSRTRDSRLADRLLQQVRACSQAACALLVCTDGWAAYPNSIF
;
A
#
# COMPACT_ATOMS: atom_id res chain seq x y z
N MET A 1 3.70 0.82 -19.30
CA MET A 1 2.43 1.09 -18.59
C MET A 1 1.43 1.89 -19.44
N PHE A 2 1.84 3.01 -20.03
CA PHE A 2 0.97 3.91 -20.80
C PHE A 2 1.21 3.88 -22.31
N GLU A 3 1.85 2.85 -22.81
CA GLU A 3 2.12 2.66 -24.23
C GLU A 3 0.81 2.53 -25.03
N GLY A 4 0.77 3.15 -26.20
CA GLY A 4 -0.41 3.15 -27.08
C GLY A 4 -1.53 4.15 -26.71
N LEU A 5 -1.34 5.02 -25.72
CA LEU A 5 -2.29 6.09 -25.43
C LEU A 5 -2.15 7.23 -26.45
N ARG A 6 -3.31 7.79 -26.86
CA ARG A 6 -3.34 8.98 -27.74
C ARG A 6 -3.08 10.27 -27.00
N THR A 7 -3.21 10.25 -25.66
CA THR A 7 -3.01 11.40 -24.78
C THR A 7 -1.55 11.56 -24.42
N ALA A 8 -1.07 12.78 -24.32
CA ALA A 8 0.30 13.09 -23.90
C ALA A 8 0.61 12.44 -22.55
N THR A 9 1.77 11.79 -22.45
CA THR A 9 2.18 11.05 -21.26
C THR A 9 2.20 11.93 -20.00
N ASP A 10 2.62 13.18 -20.14
CA ASP A 10 2.69 14.13 -19.03
C ASP A 10 1.34 14.38 -18.37
N LEU A 11 0.28 14.54 -19.19
CA LEU A 11 -1.08 14.67 -18.66
C LEU A 11 -1.53 13.41 -17.93
N VAL A 12 -1.20 12.23 -18.45
CA VAL A 12 -1.52 10.96 -17.77
C VAL A 12 -0.81 10.85 -16.43
N VAL A 13 0.48 11.24 -16.36
CA VAL A 13 1.27 11.26 -15.13
C VAL A 13 0.66 12.21 -14.11
N ILE A 14 0.29 13.44 -14.52
CA ILE A 14 -0.35 14.42 -13.63
C ILE A 14 -1.66 13.84 -13.07
N VAL A 15 -2.52 13.28 -13.91
CA VAL A 15 -3.81 12.73 -13.49
C VAL A 15 -3.63 11.56 -12.52
N VAL A 16 -2.71 10.64 -12.80
CA VAL A 16 -2.43 9.50 -11.92
C VAL A 16 -1.86 9.98 -10.58
N THR A 17 -1.01 11.01 -10.60
CA THR A 17 -0.48 11.62 -9.38
C THR A 17 -1.60 12.23 -8.55
N LEU A 18 -2.49 13.02 -9.14
CA LEU A 18 -3.64 13.60 -8.45
C LEU A 18 -4.55 12.52 -7.82
N LEU A 19 -4.79 11.43 -8.54
CA LEU A 19 -5.55 10.29 -8.02
C LEU A 19 -4.86 9.62 -6.84
N ALA A 20 -3.53 9.47 -6.88
CA ALA A 20 -2.76 8.90 -5.79
C ALA A 20 -2.81 9.77 -4.51
N PHE A 21 -2.97 11.09 -4.67
CA PHE A 21 -3.20 12.02 -3.57
C PHE A 21 -4.68 12.17 -3.16
N GLY A 22 -5.56 11.33 -3.68
CA GLY A 22 -6.97 11.29 -3.30
C GLY A 22 -7.84 12.36 -3.96
N CYS A 23 -7.37 13.02 -5.03
CA CYS A 23 -8.18 13.96 -5.76
C CYS A 23 -9.39 13.24 -6.38
N PRO A 24 -10.63 13.75 -6.18
CA PRO A 24 -11.82 13.12 -6.73
C PRO A 24 -11.79 13.06 -8.26
N VAL A 25 -12.23 11.94 -8.84
CA VAL A 25 -12.30 11.76 -10.31
C VAL A 25 -13.06 12.90 -10.97
N GLN A 26 -14.19 13.34 -10.39
CA GLN A 26 -15.01 14.42 -10.91
C GLN A 26 -14.26 15.76 -10.99
N ALA A 27 -13.42 16.06 -10.01
CA ALA A 27 -12.59 17.27 -10.03
C ALA A 27 -11.58 17.24 -11.18
N ILE A 28 -10.97 16.07 -11.42
CA ILE A 28 -10.02 15.88 -12.52
C ILE A 28 -10.71 15.99 -13.88
N VAL A 29 -11.86 15.36 -14.02
CA VAL A 29 -12.70 15.44 -15.23
C VAL A 29 -13.02 16.90 -15.57
N GLN A 30 -13.48 17.67 -14.59
CA GLN A 30 -13.82 19.09 -14.78
C GLN A 30 -12.58 19.96 -15.08
N ALA A 31 -11.47 19.75 -14.36
CA ALA A 31 -10.27 20.56 -14.51
C ALA A 31 -9.55 20.38 -15.85
N TYR A 32 -9.58 19.17 -16.39
CA TYR A 32 -8.82 18.80 -17.60
C TYR A 32 -9.68 18.50 -18.82
N GLY A 33 -11.00 18.59 -18.71
CA GLY A 33 -11.93 18.28 -19.80
C GLY A 33 -11.85 16.83 -20.28
N LEU A 34 -11.55 15.91 -19.36
CA LEU A 34 -11.39 14.49 -19.66
C LEU A 34 -12.71 13.73 -19.49
N ASP A 35 -12.84 12.62 -20.21
CA ASP A 35 -13.94 11.67 -19.98
C ASP A 35 -13.66 10.83 -18.71
N GLU A 36 -14.69 10.61 -17.90
CA GLU A 36 -14.59 9.88 -16.64
C GLU A 36 -14.07 8.44 -16.82
N ARG A 37 -14.49 7.75 -17.89
CA ARG A 37 -14.04 6.41 -18.22
C ARG A 37 -12.54 6.39 -18.54
N THR A 38 -12.06 7.45 -19.18
CA THR A 38 -10.64 7.62 -19.49
C THR A 38 -9.83 7.73 -18.21
N VAL A 39 -10.24 8.59 -17.27
CA VAL A 39 -9.59 8.75 -15.97
C VAL A 39 -9.61 7.44 -15.17
N ALA A 40 -10.75 6.75 -15.13
CA ALA A 40 -10.89 5.46 -14.48
C ALA A 40 -9.98 4.39 -15.10
N SER A 41 -9.89 4.35 -16.44
CA SER A 41 -9.00 3.43 -17.14
C SER A 41 -7.53 3.66 -16.80
N TRP A 42 -7.09 4.93 -16.70
CA TRP A 42 -5.72 5.25 -16.31
C TRP A 42 -5.42 4.87 -14.87
N ARG A 43 -6.37 5.12 -13.95
CA ARG A 43 -6.28 4.67 -12.56
C ARG A 43 -6.08 3.16 -12.47
N ASP A 44 -6.91 2.40 -13.18
CA ASP A 44 -6.88 0.93 -13.13
C ASP A 44 -5.60 0.37 -13.76
N ARG A 45 -5.10 0.99 -14.83
CA ARG A 45 -3.81 0.64 -15.43
C ARG A 45 -2.63 0.93 -14.49
N ALA A 46 -2.65 2.11 -13.85
CA ALA A 46 -1.65 2.48 -12.87
C ALA A 46 -1.67 1.53 -11.66
N GLY A 47 -2.86 1.22 -11.13
CA GLY A 47 -3.02 0.28 -10.02
C GLY A 47 -2.49 -1.12 -10.36
N LYS A 48 -2.81 -1.66 -11.53
CA LYS A 48 -2.27 -2.94 -11.98
C LYS A 48 -0.75 -2.93 -12.13
N GLN A 49 -0.18 -1.83 -12.59
CA GLN A 49 1.28 -1.71 -12.69
C GLN A 49 1.94 -1.61 -11.32
N CYS A 50 1.37 -0.82 -10.40
CA CYS A 50 1.84 -0.76 -9.01
C CYS A 50 1.78 -2.13 -8.35
N GLN A 51 0.71 -2.88 -8.57
CA GLN A 51 0.58 -4.25 -8.07
C GLN A 51 1.70 -5.16 -8.59
N ARG A 52 1.98 -5.16 -9.90
CA ARG A 52 3.06 -5.97 -10.48
C ARG A 52 4.44 -5.61 -9.92
N VAL A 53 4.70 -4.30 -9.77
CA VAL A 53 5.97 -3.84 -9.18
C VAL A 53 6.07 -4.28 -7.72
N HIS A 54 4.98 -4.14 -6.97
CA HIS A 54 4.91 -4.58 -5.58
C HIS A 54 5.18 -6.08 -5.45
N GLU A 55 4.46 -6.91 -6.19
CA GLU A 55 4.63 -8.36 -6.22
C GLU A 55 6.07 -8.74 -6.58
N ALA A 56 6.64 -8.16 -7.64
CA ALA A 56 8.01 -8.44 -8.04
C ALA A 56 9.05 -8.07 -6.98
N ILE A 57 8.87 -6.97 -6.25
CA ILE A 57 9.80 -6.53 -5.21
C ILE A 57 9.60 -7.34 -3.92
N ILE A 58 8.36 -7.56 -3.50
CA ILE A 58 8.05 -8.21 -2.23
C ILE A 58 8.24 -9.72 -2.29
N GLU A 59 7.86 -10.38 -3.40
CA GLU A 59 7.98 -11.82 -3.55
C GLU A 59 9.43 -12.30 -3.66
N GLN A 60 10.35 -11.43 -4.06
CA GLN A 60 11.78 -11.76 -4.06
C GLN A 60 12.35 -11.98 -2.65
N GLY A 61 11.71 -11.47 -1.61
CA GLY A 61 12.03 -11.75 -0.21
C GLY A 61 13.46 -11.38 0.21
N GLN A 62 14.06 -10.33 -0.39
CA GLN A 62 15.46 -9.96 -0.18
C GLN A 62 15.65 -8.46 0.06
N LEU A 63 14.69 -7.83 0.73
CA LEU A 63 14.77 -6.41 1.02
C LEU A 63 15.58 -6.16 2.31
N ASP A 64 16.53 -5.24 2.21
CA ASP A 64 17.14 -4.64 3.39
C ASP A 64 16.19 -3.54 3.91
N LEU A 65 15.35 -3.92 4.86
CA LEU A 65 14.28 -3.06 5.34
C LEU A 65 14.75 -1.98 6.31
N ILE A 66 15.84 -2.19 7.03
CA ILE A 66 16.44 -1.31 8.05
C ILE A 66 15.40 -0.81 9.06
N HIS A 67 14.37 -0.09 8.61
CA HIS A 67 13.37 0.55 9.44
C HIS A 67 11.96 0.37 8.85
N VAL A 68 11.10 -0.25 9.63
CA VAL A 68 9.69 -0.52 9.30
C VAL A 68 8.78 0.17 10.31
N GLN A 69 7.71 0.76 9.82
CA GLN A 69 6.59 1.23 10.62
C GLN A 69 5.40 0.30 10.41
N ALA A 70 4.79 -0.13 11.50
CA ALA A 70 3.54 -0.90 11.49
C ALA A 70 2.50 -0.21 12.37
N ASP A 71 1.25 -0.21 11.88
CA ASP A 71 0.12 0.41 12.55
C ASP A 71 -1.18 -0.30 12.12
N GLU A 72 -2.26 -0.12 12.86
CA GLU A 72 -3.56 -0.61 12.48
C GLU A 72 -4.64 0.48 12.54
N ILE A 73 -5.51 0.44 11.57
CA ILE A 73 -6.64 1.36 11.45
C ILE A 73 -7.97 0.60 11.55
N ARG A 74 -8.95 1.25 12.16
CA ARG A 74 -10.33 0.77 12.21
C ARG A 74 -11.08 1.24 10.98
N VAL A 75 -11.52 0.30 10.16
CA VAL A 75 -12.24 0.56 8.91
C VAL A 75 -13.71 0.20 9.06
N LYS A 76 -14.60 1.05 8.54
CA LYS A 76 -16.04 0.74 8.40
C LYS A 76 -16.38 0.66 6.91
N ALA A 77 -16.92 -0.46 6.48
CA ALA A 77 -17.42 -0.65 5.13
C ALA A 77 -18.77 -1.38 5.15
N ARG A 78 -19.80 -0.78 4.57
CA ARG A 78 -21.15 -1.36 4.45
C ARG A 78 -21.71 -1.93 5.77
N GLY A 79 -21.52 -1.19 6.88
CA GLY A 79 -22.00 -1.61 8.21
C GLY A 79 -21.11 -2.62 8.93
N ILE A 80 -20.06 -3.13 8.31
CA ILE A 80 -19.07 -4.00 8.92
C ILE A 80 -17.93 -3.16 9.47
N VAL A 81 -17.51 -3.46 10.70
CA VAL A 81 -16.28 -2.94 11.30
C VAL A 81 -15.19 -3.97 11.11
N ALA A 82 -14.05 -3.54 10.58
CA ALA A 82 -12.86 -4.35 10.44
C ALA A 82 -11.63 -3.57 10.92
N TRP A 83 -10.58 -4.28 11.25
CA TRP A 83 -9.25 -3.74 11.55
C TRP A 83 -8.33 -4.06 10.38
N MET A 84 -7.56 -3.10 9.94
CA MET A 84 -6.58 -3.27 8.89
C MET A 84 -5.20 -2.91 9.44
N GLY A 85 -4.36 -3.91 9.64
CA GLY A 85 -2.95 -3.75 9.95
C GLY A 85 -2.17 -3.45 8.67
N LEU A 86 -1.28 -2.49 8.72
CA LEU A 86 -0.44 -2.04 7.60
C LEU A 86 1.01 -1.98 8.04
N ALA A 87 1.93 -2.35 7.16
CA ALA A 87 3.36 -2.17 7.38
C ALA A 87 4.03 -1.55 6.16
N MET A 88 4.93 -0.60 6.41
CA MET A 88 5.69 0.06 5.36
C MET A 88 7.16 0.22 5.73
N MET A 89 8.03 0.22 4.74
CA MET A 89 9.43 0.64 4.86
C MET A 89 9.48 2.16 4.97
N VAL A 90 10.10 2.69 6.03
CA VAL A 90 10.07 4.14 6.33
C VAL A 90 10.81 4.96 5.28
N SER A 91 11.98 4.49 4.83
CA SER A 91 12.86 5.24 3.91
C SER A 91 12.26 5.44 2.52
N THR A 92 11.53 4.46 2.00
CA THR A 92 10.99 4.46 0.62
C THR A 92 9.49 4.62 0.55
N ARG A 93 8.80 4.50 1.68
CA ARG A 93 7.35 4.40 1.76
C ARG A 93 6.77 3.17 1.04
N LEU A 94 7.61 2.16 0.79
CA LEU A 94 7.17 0.91 0.19
C LEU A 94 6.23 0.17 1.15
N TRP A 95 5.05 -0.15 0.67
CA TRP A 95 4.10 -0.97 1.42
C TRP A 95 4.55 -2.43 1.42
N LEU A 96 4.81 -2.98 2.61
CA LEU A 96 5.36 -4.32 2.79
C LEU A 96 4.27 -5.38 2.98
N GLY A 97 3.14 -4.99 3.56
CA GLY A 97 2.05 -5.90 3.78
C GLY A 97 0.82 -5.25 4.39
N GLY A 98 -0.29 -5.96 4.33
CA GLY A 98 -1.54 -5.55 4.94
C GLY A 98 -2.43 -6.75 5.26
N VAL A 99 -3.05 -6.70 6.44
CA VAL A 99 -3.94 -7.75 6.94
C VAL A 99 -5.25 -7.14 7.36
N VAL A 100 -6.35 -7.72 6.89
CA VAL A 100 -7.69 -7.33 7.34
C VAL A 100 -8.24 -8.40 8.29
N SER A 101 -8.75 -7.96 9.45
CA SER A 101 -9.37 -8.83 10.47
C SER A 101 -10.65 -8.19 11.00
N ARG A 102 -11.57 -9.02 11.49
CA ARG A 102 -12.75 -8.53 12.22
C ARG A 102 -12.42 -8.13 13.67
N THR A 103 -11.30 -8.61 14.19
CA THR A 103 -10.84 -8.40 15.56
C THR A 103 -9.47 -7.75 15.58
N ARG A 104 -9.22 -6.88 16.57
CA ARG A 104 -7.90 -6.36 16.89
C ARG A 104 -7.26 -7.28 17.93
N ASP A 105 -6.61 -8.33 17.47
CA ASP A 105 -5.99 -9.34 18.32
C ASP A 105 -4.54 -9.63 17.87
N SER A 106 -3.81 -10.42 18.66
CA SER A 106 -2.40 -10.77 18.37
C SER A 106 -2.25 -11.43 16.99
N ARG A 107 -3.24 -12.17 16.52
CA ARG A 107 -3.21 -12.81 15.19
C ARG A 107 -3.11 -11.79 14.05
N LEU A 108 -3.69 -10.59 14.23
CA LEU A 108 -3.55 -9.50 13.26
C LEU A 108 -2.09 -9.06 13.17
N ALA A 109 -1.44 -8.81 14.32
CA ALA A 109 -0.03 -8.43 14.40
C ALA A 109 0.89 -9.55 13.88
N ASP A 110 0.67 -10.80 14.31
CA ASP A 110 1.44 -11.97 13.88
C ASP A 110 1.46 -12.11 12.35
N ARG A 111 0.28 -12.07 11.72
CA ARG A 111 0.14 -12.19 10.27
C ARG A 111 0.79 -11.03 9.52
N LEU A 112 0.69 -9.82 10.06
CA LEU A 112 1.33 -8.64 9.47
C LEU A 112 2.86 -8.76 9.52
N LEU A 113 3.41 -9.10 10.69
CA LEU A 113 4.85 -9.25 10.87
C LEU A 113 5.41 -10.47 10.12
N GLN A 114 4.64 -11.54 9.93
CA GLN A 114 5.01 -12.63 9.03
C GLN A 114 5.18 -12.17 7.59
N GLN A 115 4.32 -11.28 7.08
CA GLN A 115 4.48 -10.70 5.74
C GLN A 115 5.76 -9.86 5.66
N VAL A 116 6.03 -9.03 6.68
CA VAL A 116 7.27 -8.23 6.75
C VAL A 116 8.51 -9.12 6.77
N ARG A 117 8.50 -10.19 7.55
CA ARG A 117 9.61 -11.16 7.61
C ARG A 117 9.83 -11.86 6.27
N ALA A 118 8.74 -12.23 5.57
CA ALA A 118 8.82 -12.93 4.29
C ALA A 118 9.50 -12.11 3.19
N CYS A 119 9.42 -10.78 3.23
CA CYS A 119 10.07 -9.90 2.27
C CYS A 119 11.44 -9.35 2.74
N SER A 120 11.85 -9.61 3.98
CA SER A 120 13.11 -9.15 4.56
C SER A 120 14.26 -10.12 4.31
N GLN A 121 15.47 -9.58 4.17
CA GLN A 121 16.69 -10.38 4.23
C GLN A 121 16.87 -11.00 5.62
N ALA A 122 17.19 -12.28 5.69
CA ALA A 122 17.24 -13.04 6.94
C ALA A 122 18.34 -12.57 7.92
N ALA A 123 19.37 -11.87 7.46
CA ALA A 123 20.53 -11.48 8.27
C ALA A 123 20.54 -10.00 8.67
N CYS A 124 19.52 -9.21 8.33
CA CYS A 124 19.52 -7.78 8.61
C CYS A 124 18.81 -7.47 9.93
N ALA A 125 19.43 -6.62 10.74
CA ALA A 125 18.80 -6.03 11.91
C ALA A 125 17.67 -5.10 11.46
N LEU A 126 16.48 -5.28 12.01
CA LEU A 126 15.27 -4.55 11.64
C LEU A 126 14.74 -3.75 12.84
N LEU A 127 14.65 -2.43 12.67
CA LEU A 127 13.93 -1.58 13.61
C LEU A 127 12.45 -1.52 13.24
N VAL A 128 11.59 -2.00 14.13
CA VAL A 128 10.13 -1.94 13.95
C VAL A 128 9.54 -0.90 14.90
N CYS A 129 8.93 0.14 14.36
CA CYS A 129 8.21 1.17 15.09
C CYS A 129 6.70 0.92 15.06
N THR A 130 6.06 0.94 16.22
CA THR A 130 4.61 0.74 16.39
C THR A 130 4.04 1.75 17.39
N ASP A 131 2.71 1.80 17.50
CA ASP A 131 1.98 2.68 18.44
C ASP A 131 2.05 2.23 19.91
N GLY A 132 2.83 1.20 20.23
CA GLY A 132 2.93 0.65 21.60
C GLY A 132 1.85 -0.39 21.94
N TRP A 133 1.05 -0.84 21.00
CA TRP A 133 0.12 -1.96 21.22
C TRP A 133 0.90 -3.24 21.56
N ALA A 134 0.60 -3.83 22.74
CA ALA A 134 1.35 -4.95 23.33
C ALA A 134 1.40 -6.23 22.44
N ALA A 135 0.53 -6.34 21.43
CA ALA A 135 0.59 -7.46 20.50
C ALA A 135 1.87 -7.45 19.65
N TYR A 136 2.37 -6.28 19.25
CA TYR A 136 3.57 -6.20 18.41
C TYR A 136 4.84 -6.74 19.06
N PRO A 137 5.22 -6.35 20.30
CA PRO A 137 6.39 -6.94 20.95
C PRO A 137 6.31 -8.46 21.05
N ASN A 138 5.14 -9.00 21.37
CA ASN A 138 4.95 -10.45 21.49
C ASN A 138 5.05 -11.20 20.14
N SER A 139 4.82 -10.52 19.03
CA SER A 139 4.87 -11.09 17.68
C SER A 139 6.25 -10.96 17.01
N ILE A 140 7.14 -10.10 17.56
CA ILE A 140 8.49 -9.87 17.03
C ILE A 140 9.46 -10.99 17.52
N PHE A 141 9.25 -11.51 18.69
CA PHE A 141 10.02 -12.59 19.33
C PHE A 141 9.33 -13.94 19.12
#